data_ddfbe78ea50426151f5ce4416bbacb0d
#
_entry.id   ddfbe78ea50426151f5ce4416bbacb0d
#
_cell.length_a   1.000
_cell.length_b   1.000
_cell.length_c   1.000
_cell.angle_alpha   90.00
_cell.angle_beta   90.00
_cell.angle_gamma   90.00
#
_symmetry.space_group_name_H-M   'P 1'
#
loop_
_entity.id
_entity.type
_entity.pdbx_description
1 polymer ?
#
loop_
_entity_poly.entity_id
_entity_poly.type
_entity_poly.pdbx_seq_one_letter_code
_entity_poly.pdbx_strand_id
1 'polypeptide(L)'
;INLRGKKKDFFAKVGKILSIILPTESNTSSSNEKFAAMWLSPDEWMIYSKENNQNIIFDELYNEISKLNHGSITNVSDQWVCINLKGKNIYEMLSTACPFDFTKFKANKNSTTQTLVNHIDVIIHHKEENNLNLFVRRSFSEHLWLWLNDSAKFI
;
A
#
# COMPACT_ATOMS: atom_id res chain seq x y z
N ILE A 1 -3.60 -7.78 -2.91
CA ILE A 1 -4.63 -8.47 -2.11
C ILE A 1 -5.23 -7.47 -1.14
N ASN A 2 -6.55 -7.43 -1.03
CA ASN A 2 -7.28 -6.69 0.01
C ASN A 2 -7.74 -7.70 1.07
N LEU A 3 -7.45 -7.42 2.34
CA LEU A 3 -7.84 -8.21 3.50
C LEU A 3 -8.76 -7.43 4.41
N ARG A 4 -9.83 -8.07 4.92
CA ARG A 4 -10.71 -7.52 5.95
C ARG A 4 -10.94 -8.52 7.07
N GLY A 5 -10.89 -8.05 8.32
CA GLY A 5 -11.15 -8.87 9.51
C GLY A 5 -10.81 -8.15 10.81
N LYS A 6 -11.32 -8.66 11.95
CA LYS A 6 -11.18 -7.97 13.25
C LYS A 6 -10.74 -8.87 14.40
N LYS A 7 -10.90 -10.19 14.30
CA LYS A 7 -10.70 -11.10 15.42
C LYS A 7 -9.27 -11.61 15.51
N LYS A 8 -8.88 -12.05 16.70
CA LYS A 8 -7.52 -12.55 16.98
C LYS A 8 -7.10 -13.72 16.10
N ASP A 9 -8.01 -14.62 15.77
CA ASP A 9 -7.76 -15.78 14.91
C ASP A 9 -7.46 -15.36 13.46
N PHE A 10 -8.15 -14.31 12.94
CA PHE A 10 -7.83 -13.69 11.65
C PHE A 10 -6.38 -13.16 11.64
N PHE A 11 -6.00 -12.35 12.62
CA PHE A 11 -4.65 -11.81 12.73
C PHE A 11 -3.60 -12.93 12.86
N ALA A 12 -3.88 -13.96 13.64
CA ALA A 12 -2.97 -15.09 13.83
C ALA A 12 -2.74 -15.88 12.54
N LYS A 13 -3.81 -16.14 11.77
CA LYS A 13 -3.71 -16.86 10.49
C LYS A 13 -2.94 -16.05 9.44
N VAL A 14 -3.28 -14.79 9.27
CA VAL A 14 -2.57 -13.90 8.34
C VAL A 14 -1.09 -13.77 8.73
N GLY A 15 -0.82 -13.53 10.01
CA GLY A 15 0.54 -13.40 10.53
C GLY A 15 1.39 -14.65 10.31
N LYS A 16 0.79 -15.84 10.47
CA LYS A 16 1.46 -17.13 10.24
C LYS A 16 1.84 -17.31 8.77
N ILE A 17 0.94 -16.98 7.83
CA ILE A 17 1.17 -17.18 6.39
C ILE A 17 2.16 -16.16 5.84
N LEU A 18 1.97 -14.89 6.17
CA LEU A 18 2.79 -13.81 5.63
C LEU A 18 4.09 -13.55 6.41
N SER A 19 4.21 -14.11 7.63
CA SER A 19 5.28 -13.78 8.59
C SER A 19 5.37 -12.27 8.85
N ILE A 20 4.23 -11.60 8.92
CA ILE A 20 4.07 -10.16 9.20
C ILE A 20 3.01 -9.99 10.27
N ILE A 21 3.25 -9.09 11.21
CA ILE A 21 2.21 -8.59 12.10
C ILE A 21 1.45 -7.50 11.37
N LEU A 22 0.14 -7.67 11.15
CA LEU A 22 -0.68 -6.63 10.54
C LEU A 22 -0.66 -5.35 11.38
N PRO A 23 -0.40 -4.18 10.78
CA PRO A 23 -0.39 -2.92 11.53
C PRO A 23 -1.79 -2.60 12.05
N THR A 24 -1.88 -2.17 13.32
CA THR A 24 -3.13 -1.78 13.97
C THR A 24 -3.23 -0.28 14.21
N GLU A 25 -2.12 0.42 14.14
CA GLU A 25 -2.07 1.87 14.20
C GLU A 25 -2.41 2.46 12.82
N SER A 26 -3.21 3.53 12.82
CA SER A 26 -3.64 4.17 11.58
C SER A 26 -2.45 4.74 10.78
N ASN A 27 -2.54 4.63 9.48
CA ASN A 27 -1.54 5.15 8.53
C ASN A 27 -0.14 4.55 8.71
N THR A 28 -0.07 3.30 9.17
CA THR A 28 1.18 2.55 9.28
C THR A 28 1.19 1.32 8.36
N SER A 29 2.36 0.79 8.17
CA SER A 29 2.59 -0.45 7.43
C SER A 29 3.55 -1.35 8.19
N SER A 30 3.54 -2.63 7.87
CA SER A 30 4.58 -3.57 8.27
C SER A 30 5.05 -4.35 7.06
N SER A 31 6.31 -4.71 7.04
CA SER A 31 6.89 -5.41 5.89
C SER A 31 8.01 -6.35 6.30
N ASN A 32 8.20 -7.38 5.49
CA ASN A 32 9.38 -8.24 5.48
C ASN A 32 10.02 -8.23 4.08
N GLU A 33 10.93 -9.15 3.81
CA GLU A 33 11.61 -9.24 2.51
C GLU A 33 10.64 -9.49 1.35
N LYS A 34 9.54 -10.25 1.58
CA LYS A 34 8.61 -10.73 0.55
C LYS A 34 7.34 -9.90 0.41
N PHE A 35 6.82 -9.38 1.52
CA PHE A 35 5.50 -8.73 1.58
C PHE A 35 5.53 -7.39 2.27
N ALA A 36 4.55 -6.58 1.97
CA ALA A 36 4.20 -5.41 2.77
C ALA A 36 2.69 -5.35 2.98
N ALA A 37 2.29 -5.04 4.21
CA ALA A 37 0.92 -4.84 4.64
C ALA A 37 0.71 -3.37 4.99
N MET A 38 -0.21 -2.71 4.31
CA MET A 38 -0.57 -1.31 4.54
C MET A 38 -1.93 -1.23 5.23
N TRP A 39 -2.01 -0.50 6.32
CA TRP A 39 -3.26 -0.20 7.00
C TRP A 39 -4.12 0.73 6.12
N LEU A 40 -5.37 0.36 5.85
CA LEU A 40 -6.33 1.17 5.12
C LEU A 40 -7.48 1.66 6.02
N SER A 41 -7.91 0.80 6.95
CA SER A 41 -8.92 1.11 7.97
C SER A 41 -8.74 0.18 9.17
N PRO A 42 -9.47 0.37 10.29
CA PRO A 42 -9.35 -0.48 11.47
C PRO A 42 -9.55 -1.97 11.24
N ASP A 43 -10.14 -2.36 10.13
CA ASP A 43 -10.43 -3.74 9.74
C ASP A 43 -10.04 -4.07 8.29
N GLU A 44 -9.20 -3.23 7.67
CA GLU A 44 -8.84 -3.39 6.26
C GLU A 44 -7.36 -3.12 6.01
N TRP A 45 -6.74 -4.00 5.25
CA TRP A 45 -5.34 -3.92 4.84
C TRP A 45 -5.17 -4.23 3.37
N MET A 46 -4.24 -3.53 2.75
CA MET A 46 -3.74 -3.92 1.43
C MET A 46 -2.40 -4.60 1.58
N ILE A 47 -2.30 -5.82 1.05
CA ILE A 47 -1.05 -6.59 1.01
C ILE A 47 -0.53 -6.57 -0.42
N TYR A 48 0.75 -6.26 -0.59
CA TYR A 48 1.40 -6.48 -1.87
C TYR A 48 2.64 -7.35 -1.71
N SER A 49 2.90 -8.17 -2.73
CA SER A 49 4.10 -8.98 -2.83
C SER A 49 5.20 -8.20 -3.54
N LYS A 50 6.42 -8.38 -3.08
CA LYS A 50 7.64 -7.87 -3.72
C LYS A 50 8.19 -8.83 -4.78
N GLU A 51 7.63 -10.04 -4.86
CA GLU A 51 7.93 -11.10 -5.80
C GLU A 51 6.68 -11.47 -6.63
N ASN A 52 6.86 -12.17 -7.74
CA ASN A 52 5.76 -12.60 -8.61
C ASN A 52 5.05 -13.88 -8.07
N ASN A 53 4.71 -13.90 -6.79
CA ASN A 53 4.07 -15.03 -6.11
C ASN A 53 2.67 -14.70 -5.56
N GLN A 54 2.08 -13.58 -5.97
CA GLN A 54 0.82 -13.08 -5.43
C GLN A 54 -0.35 -14.07 -5.53
N ASN A 55 -0.40 -14.89 -6.57
CA ASN A 55 -1.48 -15.88 -6.74
C ASN A 55 -1.35 -17.03 -5.74
N ILE A 56 -0.14 -17.53 -5.51
CA ILE A 56 0.13 -18.61 -4.55
C ILE A 56 -0.25 -18.15 -3.15
N ILE A 57 0.17 -16.95 -2.76
CA ILE A 57 -0.14 -16.37 -1.46
C ILE A 57 -1.63 -16.06 -1.31
N PHE A 58 -2.28 -15.63 -2.39
CA PHE A 58 -3.73 -15.45 -2.38
C PHE A 58 -4.45 -16.76 -2.06
N ASP A 59 -4.09 -17.85 -2.71
CA ASP A 59 -4.71 -19.16 -2.49
C ASP A 59 -4.48 -19.69 -1.07
N GLU A 60 -3.28 -19.55 -0.52
CA GLU A 60 -2.96 -19.92 0.85
C GLU A 60 -3.80 -19.11 1.86
N LEU A 61 -3.87 -17.81 1.70
CA LEU A 61 -4.67 -16.93 2.54
C LEU A 61 -6.17 -17.23 2.39
N TYR A 62 -6.65 -17.41 1.17
CA TYR A 62 -8.06 -17.73 0.89
C TYR A 62 -8.49 -19.00 1.58
N ASN A 63 -7.69 -20.07 1.49
CA ASN A 63 -7.98 -21.36 2.10
C ASN A 63 -8.12 -21.30 3.63
N GLU A 64 -7.40 -20.38 4.27
CA GLU A 64 -7.47 -20.24 5.74
C GLU A 64 -8.51 -19.19 6.18
N ILE A 65 -8.64 -18.08 5.45
CA ILE A 65 -9.56 -16.99 5.82
C ILE A 65 -11.01 -17.35 5.48
N SER A 66 -11.26 -18.07 4.37
CA SER A 66 -12.61 -18.51 3.99
C SER A 66 -13.27 -19.45 5.00
N LYS A 67 -12.48 -20.10 5.84
CA LYS A 67 -12.98 -20.93 6.97
C LYS A 67 -13.47 -20.08 8.16
N LEU A 68 -13.15 -18.78 8.16
CA LEU A 68 -13.56 -17.84 9.18
C LEU A 68 -14.86 -17.15 8.78
N ASN A 69 -15.83 -17.08 9.68
CA ASN A 69 -17.12 -16.42 9.42
C ASN A 69 -17.05 -14.87 9.54
N HIS A 70 -15.86 -14.31 9.70
CA HIS A 70 -15.65 -12.89 10.03
C HIS A 70 -14.40 -12.28 9.35
N GLY A 71 -13.94 -12.88 8.29
CA GLY A 71 -12.83 -12.39 7.48
C GLY A 71 -13.16 -12.48 6.00
N SER A 72 -12.57 -11.60 5.21
CA SER A 72 -12.66 -11.64 3.76
C SER A 72 -11.32 -11.34 3.10
N ILE A 73 -11.15 -11.88 1.91
CA ILE A 73 -9.97 -11.68 1.08
C ILE A 73 -10.40 -11.49 -0.37
N THR A 74 -9.80 -10.51 -1.03
CA THR A 74 -10.08 -10.20 -2.44
C THR A 74 -8.77 -9.99 -3.19
N ASN A 75 -8.65 -10.64 -4.35
CA ASN A 75 -7.54 -10.35 -5.25
C ASN A 75 -7.83 -9.04 -5.99
N VAL A 76 -7.02 -8.04 -5.74
CA VAL A 76 -7.12 -6.68 -6.34
C VAL A 76 -5.91 -6.36 -7.23
N SER A 77 -5.15 -7.38 -7.66
CA SER A 77 -3.91 -7.19 -8.43
C SER A 77 -4.15 -6.44 -9.74
N ASP A 78 -5.24 -6.73 -10.42
CA ASP A 78 -5.58 -6.05 -11.69
C ASP A 78 -6.20 -4.66 -11.50
N GLN A 79 -6.56 -4.30 -10.29
CA GLN A 79 -7.16 -3.02 -9.96
C GLN A 79 -6.12 -1.92 -9.77
N TRP A 80 -4.92 -2.27 -9.30
CA TRP A 80 -3.90 -1.32 -8.88
C TRP A 80 -2.65 -1.39 -9.73
N VAL A 81 -2.04 -0.24 -9.96
CA VAL A 81 -0.69 -0.09 -10.51
C VAL A 81 0.18 0.55 -9.45
N CYS A 82 1.37 0.01 -9.25
CA CYS A 82 2.37 0.56 -8.34
C CYS A 82 3.39 1.38 -9.15
N ILE A 83 3.52 2.65 -8.82
CA ILE A 83 4.53 3.55 -9.36
C ILE A 83 5.56 3.80 -8.26
N ASN A 84 6.81 3.45 -8.49
CA ASN A 84 7.89 3.75 -7.57
C ASN A 84 8.46 5.13 -7.87
N LEU A 85 8.50 6.00 -6.87
CA LEU A 85 9.11 7.32 -6.92
C LEU A 85 10.38 7.32 -6.07
N LYS A 86 11.49 7.76 -6.69
CA LYS A 86 12.79 7.84 -6.04
C LYS A 86 13.51 9.12 -6.41
N GLY A 87 13.98 9.87 -5.42
CA GLY A 87 14.72 11.11 -5.64
C GLY A 87 14.59 12.08 -4.48
N LYS A 88 15.53 13.02 -4.37
CA LYS A 88 15.60 13.96 -3.25
C LYS A 88 14.37 14.91 -3.18
N ASN A 89 13.80 15.24 -4.32
CA ASN A 89 12.75 16.25 -4.44
C ASN A 89 11.33 15.66 -4.60
N ILE A 90 11.15 14.35 -4.35
CA ILE A 90 9.85 13.69 -4.54
C ILE A 90 8.73 14.29 -3.70
N TYR A 91 9.04 14.71 -2.48
CA TYR A 91 8.04 15.34 -1.59
C TYR A 91 7.69 16.75 -2.02
N GLU A 92 8.66 17.51 -2.55
CA GLU A 92 8.41 18.82 -3.13
C GLU A 92 7.49 18.70 -4.34
N MET A 93 7.80 17.79 -5.25
CA MET A 93 6.95 17.48 -6.40
C MET A 93 5.52 17.10 -5.98
N LEU A 94 5.37 16.16 -5.07
CA LEU A 94 4.06 15.73 -4.61
C LEU A 94 3.27 16.86 -3.95
N SER A 95 3.92 17.72 -3.17
CA SER A 95 3.27 18.85 -2.49
C SER A 95 2.65 19.86 -3.44
N THR A 96 3.02 19.88 -4.71
CA THR A 96 2.40 20.77 -5.72
C THR A 96 0.97 20.36 -6.08
N ALA A 97 0.59 19.08 -5.87
CA ALA A 97 -0.70 18.55 -6.28
C ALA A 97 -1.32 17.57 -5.27
N CYS A 98 -0.76 17.48 -4.07
CA CYS A 98 -1.22 16.61 -3.01
C CYS A 98 -1.53 17.43 -1.75
N PRO A 99 -2.77 17.43 -1.25
CA PRO A 99 -3.16 18.20 -0.06
C PRO A 99 -2.76 17.50 1.24
N PHE A 100 -1.59 16.86 1.28
CA PHE A 100 -1.11 16.08 2.42
C PHE A 100 0.20 16.65 2.95
N ASP A 101 0.29 16.78 4.28
CA ASP A 101 1.53 17.20 4.95
C ASP A 101 2.47 16.00 5.11
N PHE A 102 3.52 15.97 4.32
CA PHE A 102 4.54 14.92 4.36
C PHE A 102 5.55 15.03 5.51
N THR A 103 5.48 16.06 6.35
CA THR A 103 6.48 16.31 7.42
C THR A 103 6.62 15.11 8.36
N LYS A 104 5.50 14.63 8.91
CA LYS A 104 5.49 13.44 9.78
C LYS A 104 5.65 12.15 9.00
N PHE A 105 5.11 12.10 7.80
CA PHE A 105 5.17 10.93 6.93
C PHE A 105 6.61 10.54 6.58
N LYS A 106 7.42 11.48 6.13
CA LYS A 106 8.83 11.23 5.78
C LYS A 106 9.74 10.97 6.97
N ALA A 107 9.35 11.41 8.16
CA ALA A 107 10.12 11.19 9.38
C ALA A 107 9.98 9.76 9.93
N ASN A 108 8.90 9.06 9.61
CA ASN A 108 8.60 7.73 10.12
C ASN A 108 8.74 6.68 9.02
N LYS A 109 9.61 5.70 9.26
CA LYS A 109 9.64 4.48 8.44
C LYS A 109 8.28 3.77 8.54
N ASN A 110 7.88 3.10 7.46
CA ASN A 110 6.62 2.37 7.38
C ASN A 110 5.35 3.24 7.44
N SER A 111 5.45 4.55 7.19
CA SER A 111 4.27 5.39 7.00
C SER A 111 3.51 4.99 5.73
N THR A 112 2.19 5.02 5.82
CA THR A 112 1.31 4.92 4.65
C THR A 112 0.23 5.99 4.75
N THR A 113 -0.34 6.38 3.64
CA THR A 113 -1.48 7.32 3.62
C THR A 113 -2.35 7.11 2.40
N GLN A 114 -3.62 7.39 2.55
CA GLN A 114 -4.59 7.50 1.46
C GLN A 114 -4.88 8.98 1.24
N THR A 115 -4.63 9.46 0.03
CA THR A 115 -4.74 10.88 -0.30
C THR A 115 -5.02 11.07 -1.80
N LEU A 116 -4.97 12.30 -2.26
CA LEU A 116 -5.10 12.67 -3.68
C LEU A 116 -3.75 13.15 -4.22
N VAL A 117 -3.44 12.77 -5.44
CA VAL A 117 -2.38 13.41 -6.24
C VAL A 117 -3.00 13.80 -7.57
N ASN A 118 -2.94 15.10 -7.92
CA ASN A 118 -3.58 15.65 -9.12
C ASN A 118 -5.07 15.22 -9.25
N HIS A 119 -5.83 15.30 -8.14
CA HIS A 119 -7.24 14.89 -8.02
C HIS A 119 -7.52 13.38 -8.16
N ILE A 120 -6.47 12.55 -8.20
CA ILE A 120 -6.60 11.09 -8.33
C ILE A 120 -6.35 10.45 -6.97
N ASP A 121 -7.24 9.54 -6.53
CA ASP A 121 -7.08 8.75 -5.32
C ASP A 121 -5.84 7.85 -5.41
N VAL A 122 -4.99 7.93 -4.41
CA VAL A 122 -3.76 7.13 -4.30
C VAL A 122 -3.56 6.62 -2.89
N ILE A 123 -2.81 5.51 -2.79
CA ILE A 123 -2.20 5.05 -1.55
C ILE A 123 -0.70 5.27 -1.69
N ILE A 124 -0.10 5.95 -0.72
CA ILE A 124 1.35 6.21 -0.70
C ILE A 124 1.97 5.40 0.43
N HIS A 125 2.99 4.62 0.12
CA HIS A 125 3.76 3.82 1.07
C HIS A 125 5.22 4.26 1.10
N HIS A 126 5.68 4.70 2.27
CA HIS A 126 7.06 5.09 2.52
C HIS A 126 7.93 3.85 2.67
N LYS A 127 8.88 3.66 1.79
CA LYS A 127 9.80 2.51 1.82
C LYS A 127 11.08 2.83 2.60
N GLU A 128 11.71 3.92 2.23
CA GLU A 128 12.97 4.42 2.78
C GLU A 128 13.14 5.90 2.43
N GLU A 129 14.15 6.53 2.93
CA GLU A 129 14.44 7.93 2.64
C GLU A 129 14.45 8.20 1.13
N ASN A 130 13.69 9.18 0.70
CA ASN A 130 13.56 9.57 -0.71
C ASN A 130 13.11 8.45 -1.67
N ASN A 131 12.39 7.46 -1.15
CA ASN A 131 11.87 6.34 -1.93
C ASN A 131 10.49 5.93 -1.41
N LEU A 132 9.47 6.02 -2.26
CA LEU A 132 8.11 5.62 -1.94
C LEU A 132 7.44 4.87 -3.08
N ASN A 133 6.45 4.05 -2.74
CA ASN A 133 5.53 3.45 -3.70
C ASN A 133 4.20 4.19 -3.67
N LEU A 134 3.71 4.52 -4.84
CA LEU A 134 2.41 5.14 -5.05
C LEU A 134 1.52 4.15 -5.79
N PHE A 135 0.40 3.79 -5.18
CA PHE A 135 -0.59 2.89 -5.75
C PHE A 135 -1.76 3.70 -6.28
N VAL A 136 -2.08 3.51 -7.53
CA VAL A 136 -3.16 4.19 -8.25
C VAL A 136 -4.05 3.18 -8.94
N ARG A 137 -5.35 3.49 -9.12
CA ARG A 137 -6.26 2.67 -9.91
C ARG A 137 -5.73 2.54 -11.34
N ARG A 138 -5.80 1.34 -11.90
CA ARG A 138 -5.31 1.06 -13.26
C ARG A 138 -5.86 2.03 -14.31
N SER A 139 -7.13 2.39 -14.22
CA SER A 139 -7.79 3.32 -15.15
C SER A 139 -7.20 4.73 -15.13
N PHE A 140 -6.53 5.15 -14.05
CA PHE A 140 -5.90 6.46 -13.91
C PHE A 140 -4.38 6.42 -14.00
N SER A 141 -3.80 5.24 -14.13
CA SER A 141 -2.34 5.06 -14.02
C SER A 141 -1.55 5.77 -15.11
N GLU A 142 -2.03 5.73 -16.35
CA GLU A 142 -1.38 6.42 -17.47
C GLU A 142 -1.39 7.94 -17.29
N HIS A 143 -2.56 8.51 -16.94
CA HIS A 143 -2.69 9.94 -16.68
C HIS A 143 -1.77 10.40 -15.55
N LEU A 144 -1.76 9.67 -14.44
CA LEU A 144 -0.89 10.01 -13.30
C LEU A 144 0.59 9.84 -13.65
N TRP A 145 0.96 8.81 -14.39
CA TRP A 145 2.32 8.60 -14.87
C TRP A 145 2.82 9.75 -15.74
N LEU A 146 2.01 10.20 -16.69
CA LEU A 146 2.37 11.34 -17.56
C LEU A 146 2.54 12.62 -16.74
N TRP A 147 1.63 12.90 -15.81
CA TRP A 147 1.73 14.04 -14.91
C TRP A 147 3.00 14.01 -14.05
N LEU A 148 3.33 12.85 -13.45
CA LEU A 148 4.53 12.68 -12.63
C LEU A 148 5.81 12.91 -13.45
N ASN A 149 5.89 12.36 -14.67
CA ASN A 149 7.05 12.56 -15.54
C ASN A 149 7.19 14.01 -16.00
N ASP A 150 6.09 14.68 -16.25
CA ASP A 150 6.14 16.09 -16.64
C ASP A 150 6.56 16.98 -15.47
N SER A 151 5.95 16.79 -14.31
CA SER A 151 6.29 17.51 -13.08
C SER A 151 7.75 17.32 -12.67
N ALA A 152 8.31 16.13 -12.83
CA ALA A 152 9.70 15.83 -12.51
C ALA A 152 10.74 16.61 -13.35
N LYS A 153 10.35 17.22 -14.48
CA LYS A 153 11.24 18.04 -15.30
C LYS A 153 11.48 19.44 -14.72
N PHE A 154 10.63 19.85 -13.79
CA PHE A 154 10.63 21.22 -13.25
C PHE A 154 11.17 21.32 -11.80
N ILE A 155 11.71 20.21 -11.27
CA ILE A 155 12.17 20.13 -9.88
C ILE A 155 13.65 19.79 -9.80
#